data_7aa9068c112fca05c001a85facdb983c
#
_entry.id   7aa9068c112fca05c001a85facdb983c
#
_cell.length_a   1.000
_cell.length_b   1.000
_cell.length_c   1.000
_cell.angle_alpha   90.00
_cell.angle_beta   90.00
_cell.angle_gamma   90.00
#
_symmetry.space_group_name_H-M   'P 1'
#
loop_
_entity.id
_entity.type
_entity.pdbx_description
1 polymer ?
#
loop_
_entity_poly.entity_id
_entity_poly.type
_entity_poly.pdbx_seq_one_letter_code
_entity_poly.pdbx_strand_id
1 'polypeptide(L)'
;MPRTPPVWLLVLMTAIGPFRMQIVVPAIPGLTAALGAAPAEAQLTLTVYLGGVAAGQRLHGPLSDRFGRRPVAIVGLAVFLAASAAGAVSGSIGRLVAWRGAQALGACSGMVLARAIIRDCHPRDQAASVMAYVFMGMTVAPMLAPLVGALLDERFGWRALMALPAVAGLALLAAVLLCLPETLPREAKAAQGGFGSVASASLGLLCTPAFLVYAGCFAASSAVFFAFIGGAPFVVVTGLGLPPTAYALGFMLLSAAYATGNFVTARLARRLGTLRLLAAGTALTFLAAALALALVLFRPPGLPNLFVPAMLMALGNGVAQANAMAAAVSVRPQAAGAASGLSGAIQMSAAAVATVTVAALETGSGVATAALMSPRRPSARRSWCSGVDSLWTKAERLWVQALPAAPESRSGSTFSEASAPRHIAPRSSANTKSSSAGTESQAFCRISASSWPGPQPA
;
A
#
# COMPACT_ATOMS: atom_id res chain seq x y z
N MET A 1 -15.78 7.00 -34.90
CA MET A 1 -15.52 6.83 -33.48
C MET A 1 -14.89 5.46 -33.25
N PRO A 2 -13.80 5.32 -32.48
CA PRO A 2 -13.26 4.02 -32.18
C PRO A 2 -14.35 3.18 -31.46
N ARG A 3 -14.46 1.90 -31.79
CA ARG A 3 -15.39 1.00 -31.11
C ARG A 3 -15.03 0.97 -29.63
N THR A 4 -15.97 1.33 -28.75
CA THR A 4 -15.74 1.29 -27.28
C THR A 4 -15.78 -0.15 -26.80
N PRO A 5 -14.78 -0.64 -26.06
CA PRO A 5 -14.83 -1.96 -25.47
C PRO A 5 -15.91 -2.02 -24.38
N PRO A 6 -16.51 -3.20 -24.14
CA PRO A 6 -17.52 -3.33 -23.10
C PRO A 6 -16.93 -3.11 -21.71
N VAL A 7 -17.67 -2.43 -20.83
CA VAL A 7 -17.21 -2.05 -19.48
C VAL A 7 -16.83 -3.26 -18.65
N TRP A 8 -17.59 -4.37 -18.74
CA TRP A 8 -17.28 -5.61 -18.01
C TRP A 8 -15.87 -6.15 -18.33
N LEU A 9 -15.40 -5.98 -19.60
CA LEU A 9 -14.05 -6.41 -19.98
C LEU A 9 -12.98 -5.61 -19.24
N LEU A 10 -13.17 -4.28 -19.15
CA LEU A 10 -12.25 -3.39 -18.43
C LEU A 10 -12.24 -3.67 -16.93
N VAL A 11 -13.41 -4.01 -16.36
CA VAL A 11 -13.53 -4.45 -14.95
C VAL A 11 -12.73 -5.73 -14.73
N LEU A 12 -12.90 -6.75 -15.57
CA LEU A 12 -12.17 -8.02 -15.43
C LEU A 12 -10.66 -7.85 -15.64
N MET A 13 -10.25 -7.04 -16.63
CA MET A 13 -8.82 -6.73 -16.86
C MET A 13 -8.15 -6.11 -15.64
N THR A 14 -8.86 -5.23 -14.92
CA THR A 14 -8.32 -4.59 -13.71
C THR A 14 -8.42 -5.45 -12.47
N ALA A 15 -9.45 -6.26 -12.36
CA ALA A 15 -9.72 -7.08 -11.17
C ALA A 15 -8.79 -8.30 -11.06
N ILE A 16 -8.30 -8.85 -12.19
CA ILE A 16 -7.53 -10.10 -12.20
C ILE A 16 -6.22 -10.00 -11.42
N GLY A 17 -5.54 -8.84 -11.45
CA GLY A 17 -4.29 -8.61 -10.73
C GLY A 17 -4.47 -8.63 -9.20
N PRO A 18 -5.32 -7.75 -8.62
CA PRO A 18 -5.63 -7.75 -7.21
C PRO A 18 -6.24 -9.07 -6.71
N PHE A 19 -7.14 -9.69 -7.50
CA PHE A 19 -7.69 -11.02 -7.18
C PHE A 19 -6.57 -12.05 -7.03
N ARG A 20 -5.69 -12.13 -8.05
CA ARG A 20 -4.57 -13.08 -8.06
C ARG A 20 -3.57 -12.86 -6.92
N MET A 21 -3.37 -11.63 -6.52
CA MET A 21 -2.50 -11.29 -5.39
C MET A 21 -3.04 -11.89 -4.10
N GLN A 22 -4.32 -11.74 -3.85
CA GLN A 22 -4.94 -12.09 -2.57
C GLN A 22 -5.34 -13.55 -2.44
N ILE A 23 -5.61 -14.26 -3.55
CA ILE A 23 -6.08 -15.64 -3.53
C ILE A 23 -5.06 -16.61 -2.89
N VAL A 24 -3.76 -16.31 -2.98
CA VAL A 24 -2.69 -17.16 -2.46
C VAL A 24 -2.38 -16.92 -0.98
N VAL A 25 -2.81 -15.77 -0.44
CA VAL A 25 -2.41 -15.33 0.90
C VAL A 25 -2.77 -16.34 2.00
N PRO A 26 -4.00 -16.89 2.08
CA PRO A 26 -4.36 -17.85 3.11
C PRO A 26 -3.59 -19.19 2.99
N ALA A 27 -3.11 -19.54 1.79
CA ALA A 27 -2.36 -20.76 1.53
C ALA A 27 -0.84 -20.64 1.74
N ILE A 28 -0.31 -19.45 2.03
CA ILE A 28 1.15 -19.26 2.23
C ILE A 28 1.71 -20.22 3.30
N PRO A 29 1.06 -20.42 4.47
CA PRO A 29 1.53 -21.40 5.45
C PRO A 29 1.56 -22.85 4.91
N GLY A 30 0.56 -23.25 4.12
CA GLY A 30 0.50 -24.55 3.47
C GLY A 30 1.61 -24.76 2.42
N LEU A 31 2.01 -23.69 1.72
CA LEU A 31 3.13 -23.71 0.78
C LEU A 31 4.46 -24.02 1.46
N THR A 32 4.69 -23.56 2.69
CA THR A 32 5.89 -23.86 3.47
C THR A 32 6.01 -25.36 3.72
N ALA A 33 4.92 -25.99 4.15
CA ALA A 33 4.86 -27.42 4.40
C ALA A 33 4.98 -28.26 3.10
N ALA A 34 4.27 -27.85 2.04
CA ALA A 34 4.20 -28.60 0.79
C ALA A 34 5.50 -28.57 -0.03
N LEU A 35 6.29 -27.49 0.04
CA LEU A 35 7.51 -27.28 -0.71
C LEU A 35 8.80 -27.38 0.15
N GLY A 36 8.68 -27.67 1.45
CA GLY A 36 9.80 -27.72 2.38
C GLY A 36 10.55 -26.38 2.49
N ALA A 37 9.83 -25.26 2.32
CA ALA A 37 10.38 -23.93 2.24
C ALA A 37 10.35 -23.22 3.60
N ALA A 38 11.29 -22.29 3.84
CA ALA A 38 11.21 -21.41 5.00
C ALA A 38 10.04 -20.42 4.86
N PRO A 39 9.41 -19.97 5.97
CA PRO A 39 8.36 -18.97 5.94
C PRO A 39 8.73 -17.69 5.15
N ALA A 40 10.00 -17.24 5.26
CA ALA A 40 10.52 -16.12 4.50
C ALA A 40 10.51 -16.35 2.99
N GLU A 41 10.87 -17.56 2.55
CA GLU A 41 10.87 -17.92 1.13
C GLU A 41 9.44 -17.97 0.57
N ALA A 42 8.50 -18.53 1.32
CA ALA A 42 7.09 -18.55 0.94
C ALA A 42 6.51 -17.11 0.85
N GLN A 43 6.92 -16.22 1.76
CA GLN A 43 6.53 -14.81 1.75
C GLN A 43 7.05 -14.05 0.53
N LEU A 44 8.18 -14.46 -0.06
CA LEU A 44 8.69 -13.91 -1.31
C LEU A 44 7.68 -14.04 -2.46
N THR A 45 6.78 -15.02 -2.41
CA THR A 45 5.70 -15.15 -3.42
C THR A 45 4.80 -13.92 -3.47
N LEU A 46 4.55 -13.26 -2.33
CA LEU A 46 3.81 -12.01 -2.24
C LEU A 46 4.71 -10.81 -2.56
N THR A 47 5.90 -10.77 -1.97
CA THR A 47 6.84 -9.65 -2.12
C THR A 47 7.26 -9.44 -3.58
N VAL A 48 7.65 -10.50 -4.27
CA VAL A 48 8.07 -10.44 -5.68
C VAL A 48 6.88 -10.07 -6.58
N TYR A 49 5.66 -10.51 -6.21
CA TYR A 49 4.45 -10.06 -6.90
C TYR A 49 4.24 -8.56 -6.79
N LEU A 50 4.36 -7.99 -5.59
CA LEU A 50 4.25 -6.53 -5.36
C LEU A 50 5.32 -5.75 -6.14
N GLY A 51 6.56 -6.23 -6.13
CA GLY A 51 7.65 -5.68 -6.94
C GLY A 51 7.35 -5.72 -8.44
N GLY A 52 6.82 -6.84 -8.92
CA GLY A 52 6.38 -7.00 -10.31
C GLY A 52 5.27 -6.03 -10.72
N VAL A 53 4.29 -5.80 -9.84
CA VAL A 53 3.24 -4.79 -10.05
C VAL A 53 3.85 -3.38 -10.10
N ALA A 54 4.77 -3.04 -9.18
CA ALA A 54 5.44 -1.74 -9.17
C ALA A 54 6.24 -1.47 -10.47
N ALA A 55 6.96 -2.48 -10.95
CA ALA A 55 7.67 -2.42 -12.23
C ALA A 55 6.69 -2.30 -13.42
N GLY A 56 5.64 -3.12 -13.43
CA GLY A 56 4.63 -3.13 -14.48
C GLY A 56 3.90 -1.80 -14.62
N GLN A 57 3.60 -1.10 -13.53
CA GLN A 57 2.97 0.22 -13.56
C GLN A 57 3.80 1.27 -14.32
N ARG A 58 5.14 1.14 -14.31
CA ARG A 58 6.04 2.03 -15.03
C ARG A 58 6.21 1.64 -16.49
N LEU A 59 6.16 0.33 -16.79
CA LEU A 59 6.47 -0.22 -18.12
C LEU A 59 5.27 -0.15 -19.07
N HIS A 60 4.07 -0.54 -18.62
CA HIS A 60 2.93 -0.74 -19.50
C HIS A 60 2.35 0.57 -20.08
N GLY A 61 2.46 1.69 -19.36
CA GLY A 61 2.04 2.99 -19.89
C GLY A 61 2.78 3.33 -21.19
N PRO A 62 4.09 3.57 -21.14
CA PRO A 62 4.89 3.90 -22.31
C PRO A 62 4.88 2.82 -23.42
N LEU A 63 4.87 1.54 -23.03
CA LEU A 63 4.77 0.45 -24.00
C LEU A 63 3.47 0.52 -24.80
N SER A 64 2.34 0.75 -24.10
CA SER A 64 1.04 0.82 -24.75
C SER A 64 0.83 2.09 -25.58
N ASP A 65 1.52 3.17 -25.22
CA ASP A 65 1.54 4.38 -25.99
C ASP A 65 2.31 4.20 -27.31
N ARG A 66 3.38 3.38 -27.27
CA ARG A 66 4.23 3.11 -28.47
C ARG A 66 3.65 2.02 -29.37
N PHE A 67 3.23 0.89 -28.81
CA PHE A 67 2.84 -0.30 -29.58
C PHE A 67 1.33 -0.41 -29.81
N GLY A 68 0.53 0.32 -29.04
CA GLY A 68 -0.93 0.26 -29.05
C GLY A 68 -1.48 -0.44 -27.79
N ARG A 69 -2.74 -0.15 -27.46
CA ARG A 69 -3.38 -0.69 -26.24
C ARG A 69 -3.61 -2.19 -26.34
N ARG A 70 -4.19 -2.62 -27.49
CA ARG A 70 -4.57 -4.02 -27.73
C ARG A 70 -3.37 -4.98 -27.74
N PRO A 71 -2.29 -4.75 -28.50
CA PRO A 71 -1.14 -5.66 -28.49
C PRO A 71 -0.49 -5.81 -27.12
N VAL A 72 -0.34 -4.71 -26.36
CA VAL A 72 0.26 -4.76 -25.02
C VAL A 72 -0.65 -5.48 -24.03
N ALA A 73 -1.98 -5.36 -24.15
CA ALA A 73 -2.92 -6.14 -23.33
C ALA A 73 -2.80 -7.63 -23.62
N ILE A 74 -2.74 -8.03 -24.90
CA ILE A 74 -2.61 -9.43 -25.33
C ILE A 74 -1.29 -10.03 -24.81
N VAL A 75 -0.16 -9.36 -25.03
CA VAL A 75 1.15 -9.83 -24.54
C VAL A 75 1.17 -9.92 -23.01
N GLY A 76 0.67 -8.91 -22.32
CA GLY A 76 0.60 -8.92 -20.86
C GLY A 76 -0.24 -10.09 -20.32
N LEU A 77 -1.41 -10.34 -20.88
CA LEU A 77 -2.27 -11.46 -20.50
C LEU A 77 -1.69 -12.82 -20.90
N ALA A 78 -0.98 -12.91 -22.03
CA ALA A 78 -0.27 -14.13 -22.43
C ALA A 78 0.86 -14.46 -21.42
N VAL A 79 1.64 -13.46 -21.00
CA VAL A 79 2.65 -13.62 -19.93
C VAL A 79 1.99 -14.03 -18.62
N PHE A 80 0.88 -13.40 -18.24
CA PHE A 80 0.11 -13.78 -17.04
C PHE A 80 -0.36 -15.23 -17.08
N LEU A 81 -0.92 -15.66 -18.21
CA LEU A 81 -1.41 -17.03 -18.42
C LEU A 81 -0.26 -18.05 -18.34
N ALA A 82 0.81 -17.81 -19.10
CA ALA A 82 1.97 -18.70 -19.13
C ALA A 82 2.64 -18.83 -17.75
N ALA A 83 2.81 -17.72 -17.04
CA ALA A 83 3.37 -17.69 -15.70
C ALA A 83 2.45 -18.36 -14.66
N SER A 84 1.11 -18.24 -14.82
CA SER A 84 0.15 -18.94 -13.95
C SER A 84 0.19 -20.44 -14.16
N ALA A 85 0.22 -20.91 -15.41
CA ALA A 85 0.30 -22.32 -15.74
C ALA A 85 1.64 -22.93 -15.27
N ALA A 86 2.77 -22.25 -15.53
CA ALA A 86 4.09 -22.70 -15.08
C ALA A 86 4.20 -22.69 -13.54
N GLY A 87 3.55 -21.74 -12.88
CA GLY A 87 3.45 -21.70 -11.42
C GLY A 87 2.74 -22.92 -10.84
N ALA A 88 1.66 -23.40 -11.48
CA ALA A 88 0.89 -24.56 -11.04
C ALA A 88 1.69 -25.86 -11.05
N VAL A 89 2.63 -26.00 -12.00
CA VAL A 89 3.50 -27.20 -12.12
C VAL A 89 4.86 -27.02 -11.45
N SER A 90 5.06 -25.93 -10.70
CA SER A 90 6.34 -25.68 -10.02
C SER A 90 6.60 -26.71 -8.93
N GLY A 91 7.81 -27.30 -8.95
CA GLY A 91 8.27 -28.25 -7.94
C GLY A 91 9.19 -27.64 -6.86
N SER A 92 9.44 -26.33 -6.89
CA SER A 92 10.25 -25.64 -5.89
C SER A 92 9.78 -24.21 -5.66
N ILE A 93 10.00 -23.72 -4.43
CA ILE A 93 9.60 -22.36 -4.04
C ILE A 93 10.28 -21.29 -4.91
N GLY A 94 11.58 -21.44 -5.22
CA GLY A 94 12.32 -20.47 -6.04
C GLY A 94 11.74 -20.32 -7.44
N ARG A 95 11.36 -21.44 -8.12
CA ARG A 95 10.67 -21.38 -9.41
C ARG A 95 9.30 -20.72 -9.29
N LEU A 96 8.54 -21.06 -8.25
CA LEU A 96 7.24 -20.44 -7.99
C LEU A 96 7.38 -18.92 -7.81
N VAL A 97 8.34 -18.45 -7.01
CA VAL A 97 8.63 -17.02 -6.79
C VAL A 97 8.97 -16.31 -8.12
N ALA A 98 9.81 -16.92 -8.97
CA ALA A 98 10.15 -16.35 -10.27
C ALA A 98 8.89 -16.19 -11.17
N TRP A 99 8.05 -17.23 -11.25
CA TRP A 99 6.79 -17.17 -12.00
C TRP A 99 5.81 -16.14 -11.41
N ARG A 100 5.81 -15.93 -10.09
CA ARG A 100 5.00 -14.87 -9.45
C ARG A 100 5.40 -13.47 -9.92
N GLY A 101 6.68 -13.21 -10.13
CA GLY A 101 7.17 -11.95 -10.69
C GLY A 101 6.67 -11.72 -12.12
N ALA A 102 6.84 -12.72 -12.99
CA ALA A 102 6.34 -12.68 -14.37
C ALA A 102 4.81 -12.53 -14.43
N GLN A 103 4.09 -13.26 -13.57
CA GLN A 103 2.63 -13.18 -13.44
C GLN A 103 2.17 -11.77 -13.04
N ALA A 104 2.86 -11.12 -12.09
CA ALA A 104 2.55 -9.76 -11.65
C ALA A 104 2.77 -8.72 -12.76
N LEU A 105 3.87 -8.84 -13.51
CA LEU A 105 4.13 -8.01 -14.69
C LEU A 105 2.96 -8.15 -15.68
N GLY A 106 2.57 -9.37 -16.02
CA GLY A 106 1.48 -9.61 -16.95
C GLY A 106 0.14 -9.05 -16.46
N ALA A 107 -0.23 -9.33 -15.21
CA ALA A 107 -1.49 -8.87 -14.60
C ALA A 107 -1.61 -7.34 -14.54
N CYS A 108 -0.48 -6.64 -14.32
CA CYS A 108 -0.44 -5.18 -14.22
C CYS A 108 -0.85 -4.49 -15.53
N SER A 109 -0.67 -5.16 -16.68
CA SER A 109 -1.09 -4.62 -17.99
C SER A 109 -2.58 -4.24 -17.97
N GLY A 110 -3.46 -5.12 -17.46
CA GLY A 110 -4.89 -4.87 -17.37
C GLY A 110 -5.23 -3.62 -16.56
N MET A 111 -4.59 -3.44 -15.39
CA MET A 111 -4.82 -2.28 -14.52
C MET A 111 -4.40 -0.96 -15.15
N VAL A 112 -3.27 -0.94 -15.87
CA VAL A 112 -2.74 0.26 -16.50
C VAL A 112 -3.52 0.61 -17.75
N LEU A 113 -3.75 -0.40 -18.63
CA LEU A 113 -4.38 -0.18 -19.92
C LEU A 113 -5.87 0.15 -19.80
N ALA A 114 -6.61 -0.45 -18.86
CA ALA A 114 -8.03 -0.13 -18.71
C ALA A 114 -8.24 1.37 -18.43
N ARG A 115 -7.42 1.98 -17.60
CA ARG A 115 -7.46 3.43 -17.31
C ARG A 115 -7.13 4.27 -18.58
N ALA A 116 -6.15 3.83 -19.35
CA ALA A 116 -5.79 4.49 -20.59
C ALA A 116 -6.92 4.36 -21.64
N ILE A 117 -7.47 3.17 -21.82
CA ILE A 117 -8.56 2.88 -22.75
C ILE A 117 -9.82 3.70 -22.41
N ILE A 118 -10.19 3.79 -21.13
CA ILE A 118 -11.33 4.61 -20.70
C ILE A 118 -11.13 6.07 -21.11
N ARG A 119 -9.94 6.61 -20.88
CA ARG A 119 -9.60 7.98 -21.25
C ARG A 119 -9.62 8.19 -22.77
N ASP A 120 -9.18 7.18 -23.54
CA ASP A 120 -9.09 7.27 -24.99
C ASP A 120 -10.48 7.14 -25.68
N CYS A 121 -11.45 6.46 -25.02
CA CYS A 121 -12.76 6.12 -25.60
C CYS A 121 -13.93 6.97 -25.08
N HIS A 122 -13.80 7.66 -23.95
CA HIS A 122 -14.93 8.34 -23.30
C HIS A 122 -14.64 9.82 -23.06
N PRO A 123 -15.64 10.73 -23.27
CA PRO A 123 -15.57 12.11 -22.80
C PRO A 123 -15.37 12.15 -21.28
N ARG A 124 -14.80 13.25 -20.77
CA ARG A 124 -14.40 13.39 -19.35
C ARG A 124 -15.53 13.03 -18.37
N ASP A 125 -16.75 13.43 -18.65
CA ASP A 125 -17.89 13.20 -17.77
C ASP A 125 -18.31 11.73 -17.71
N GLN A 126 -18.28 11.03 -18.83
CA GLN A 126 -18.56 9.58 -18.92
C GLN A 126 -17.40 8.74 -18.42
N ALA A 127 -16.17 9.16 -18.68
CA ALA A 127 -14.97 8.46 -18.21
C ALA A 127 -14.95 8.31 -16.66
N ALA A 128 -15.43 9.30 -15.92
CA ALA A 128 -15.52 9.24 -14.47
C ALA A 128 -16.48 8.13 -14.00
N SER A 129 -17.64 7.97 -14.66
CA SER A 129 -18.61 6.92 -14.34
C SER A 129 -18.08 5.54 -14.65
N VAL A 130 -17.49 5.33 -15.84
CA VAL A 130 -16.90 4.04 -16.23
C VAL A 130 -15.74 3.67 -15.29
N MET A 131 -14.90 4.64 -14.92
CA MET A 131 -13.80 4.43 -13.98
C MET A 131 -14.32 3.97 -12.60
N ALA A 132 -15.46 4.49 -12.14
CA ALA A 132 -16.05 4.06 -10.88
C ALA A 132 -16.43 2.57 -10.89
N TYR A 133 -16.99 2.04 -11.97
CA TYR A 133 -17.25 0.60 -12.11
C TYR A 133 -15.97 -0.23 -12.10
N VAL A 134 -14.91 0.25 -12.74
CA VAL A 134 -13.60 -0.41 -12.75
C VAL A 134 -12.99 -0.45 -11.35
N PHE A 135 -13.04 0.65 -10.60
CA PHE A 135 -12.56 0.68 -9.21
C PHE A 135 -13.40 -0.19 -8.29
N MET A 136 -14.71 -0.31 -8.52
CA MET A 136 -15.56 -1.24 -7.77
C MET A 136 -15.08 -2.69 -7.97
N GLY A 137 -14.79 -3.11 -9.21
CA GLY A 137 -14.23 -4.43 -9.49
C GLY A 137 -12.89 -4.66 -8.78
N MET A 138 -12.01 -3.65 -8.77
CA MET A 138 -10.73 -3.69 -8.04
C MET A 138 -10.89 -3.81 -6.52
N THR A 139 -12.02 -3.42 -5.97
CA THR A 139 -12.29 -3.51 -4.52
C THR A 139 -12.93 -4.84 -4.15
N VAL A 140 -13.92 -5.29 -4.94
CA VAL A 140 -14.66 -6.53 -4.69
C VAL A 140 -13.82 -7.78 -4.92
N ALA A 141 -12.99 -7.79 -5.96
CA ALA A 141 -12.18 -8.95 -6.31
C ALA A 141 -11.20 -9.37 -5.19
N PRO A 142 -10.38 -8.48 -4.61
CA PRO A 142 -9.52 -8.84 -3.48
C PRO A 142 -10.30 -9.22 -2.22
N MET A 143 -11.51 -8.69 -2.03
CA MET A 143 -12.35 -9.01 -0.87
C MET A 143 -12.78 -10.48 -0.88
N LEU A 144 -13.15 -11.01 -2.05
CA LEU A 144 -13.59 -12.40 -2.22
C LEU A 144 -12.43 -13.38 -2.42
N ALA A 145 -11.28 -12.91 -2.91
CA ALA A 145 -10.16 -13.76 -3.30
C ALA A 145 -9.63 -14.67 -2.17
N PRO A 146 -9.43 -14.23 -0.92
CA PRO A 146 -8.96 -15.10 0.15
C PRO A 146 -9.95 -16.22 0.48
N LEU A 147 -11.26 -15.96 0.41
CA LEU A 147 -12.28 -16.99 0.67
C LEU A 147 -12.23 -18.06 -0.43
N VAL A 148 -12.21 -17.64 -1.69
CA VAL A 148 -12.06 -18.57 -2.84
C VAL A 148 -10.74 -19.34 -2.72
N GLY A 149 -9.66 -18.65 -2.31
CA GLY A 149 -8.35 -19.26 -2.11
C GLY A 149 -8.36 -20.32 -1.02
N ALA A 150 -8.89 -20.01 0.15
CA ALA A 150 -8.96 -20.92 1.29
C ALA A 150 -9.77 -22.18 0.95
N LEU A 151 -10.96 -22.02 0.34
CA LEU A 151 -11.82 -23.14 -0.07
C LEU A 151 -11.16 -24.04 -1.12
N LEU A 152 -10.40 -23.43 -2.06
CA LEU A 152 -9.67 -24.21 -3.05
C LEU A 152 -8.49 -24.94 -2.44
N ASP A 153 -7.73 -24.27 -1.54
CA ASP A 153 -6.58 -24.86 -0.87
C ASP A 153 -6.99 -26.07 0.00
N GLU A 154 -8.04 -25.93 0.78
CA GLU A 154 -8.56 -26.99 1.63
C GLU A 154 -9.06 -28.23 0.84
N ARG A 155 -9.61 -28.03 -0.37
CA ARG A 155 -10.17 -29.14 -1.17
C ARG A 155 -9.21 -29.72 -2.19
N PHE A 156 -8.41 -28.90 -2.84
CA PHE A 156 -7.59 -29.25 -4.01
C PHE A 156 -6.09 -28.92 -3.83
N GLY A 157 -5.74 -28.31 -2.69
CA GLY A 157 -4.38 -27.90 -2.39
C GLY A 157 -3.92 -26.65 -3.17
N TRP A 158 -2.73 -26.15 -2.82
CA TRP A 158 -2.17 -24.89 -3.33
C TRP A 158 -2.01 -24.82 -4.87
N ARG A 159 -1.88 -25.97 -5.54
CA ARG A 159 -1.76 -26.00 -7.02
C ARG A 159 -3.02 -25.47 -7.71
N ALA A 160 -4.20 -25.70 -7.14
CA ALA A 160 -5.46 -25.19 -7.65
C ALA A 160 -5.51 -23.65 -7.64
N LEU A 161 -4.84 -23.01 -6.66
CA LEU A 161 -4.72 -21.56 -6.59
C LEU A 161 -3.87 -20.96 -7.72
N MET A 162 -3.00 -21.77 -8.34
CA MET A 162 -2.26 -21.36 -9.53
C MET A 162 -3.04 -21.66 -10.81
N ALA A 163 -3.75 -22.78 -10.82
CA ALA A 163 -4.55 -23.23 -11.98
C ALA A 163 -5.76 -22.33 -12.23
N LEU A 164 -6.51 -21.93 -11.20
CA LEU A 164 -7.68 -21.07 -11.37
C LEU A 164 -7.34 -19.73 -12.08
N PRO A 165 -6.31 -18.98 -11.68
CA PRO A 165 -5.89 -17.79 -12.43
C PRO A 165 -5.43 -18.08 -13.85
N ALA A 166 -4.89 -19.26 -14.15
CA ALA A 166 -4.54 -19.64 -15.51
C ALA A 166 -5.82 -19.81 -16.36
N VAL A 167 -6.83 -20.50 -15.86
CA VAL A 167 -8.13 -20.63 -16.54
C VAL A 167 -8.81 -19.26 -16.72
N ALA A 168 -8.85 -18.45 -15.66
CA ALA A 168 -9.39 -17.08 -15.73
C ALA A 168 -8.61 -16.19 -16.72
N GLY A 169 -7.28 -16.32 -16.73
CA GLY A 169 -6.40 -15.63 -17.67
C GLY A 169 -6.62 -16.04 -19.13
N LEU A 170 -6.85 -17.31 -19.38
CA LEU A 170 -7.19 -17.84 -20.71
C LEU A 170 -8.55 -17.27 -21.19
N ALA A 171 -9.57 -17.33 -20.34
CA ALA A 171 -10.88 -16.77 -20.64
C ALA A 171 -10.82 -15.26 -20.90
N LEU A 172 -10.05 -14.53 -20.08
CA LEU A 172 -9.86 -13.08 -20.25
C LEU A 172 -9.05 -12.76 -21.52
N LEU A 173 -8.01 -13.53 -21.83
CA LEU A 173 -7.25 -13.38 -23.08
C LEU A 173 -8.16 -13.59 -24.31
N ALA A 174 -8.98 -14.64 -24.28
CA ALA A 174 -9.97 -14.88 -25.35
C ALA A 174 -10.96 -13.70 -25.46
N ALA A 175 -11.46 -13.20 -24.34
CA ALA A 175 -12.35 -12.03 -24.34
C ALA A 175 -11.65 -10.76 -24.88
N VAL A 176 -10.39 -10.53 -24.57
CA VAL A 176 -9.60 -9.42 -25.12
C VAL A 176 -9.38 -9.57 -26.62
N LEU A 177 -9.07 -10.77 -27.08
CA LEU A 177 -8.88 -11.04 -28.51
C LEU A 177 -10.17 -10.77 -29.32
N LEU A 178 -11.33 -11.12 -28.76
CA LEU A 178 -12.63 -10.99 -29.43
C LEU A 178 -13.25 -9.59 -29.29
N CYS A 179 -13.13 -8.97 -28.08
CA CYS A 179 -13.93 -7.78 -27.73
C CYS A 179 -13.13 -6.50 -27.59
N LEU A 180 -11.76 -6.54 -27.49
CA LEU A 180 -10.96 -5.33 -27.34
C LEU A 180 -10.51 -4.81 -28.70
N PRO A 181 -11.05 -3.67 -29.20
CA PRO A 181 -10.52 -3.01 -30.38
C PRO A 181 -9.22 -2.26 -30.03
N GLU A 182 -8.45 -1.86 -31.06
CA GLU A 182 -7.36 -0.90 -30.85
C GLU A 182 -7.99 0.49 -30.63
N THR A 183 -7.64 1.10 -29.49
CA THR A 183 -8.23 2.38 -29.06
C THR A 183 -7.28 3.56 -29.19
N LEU A 184 -5.98 3.31 -29.40
CA LEU A 184 -5.01 4.38 -29.57
C LEU A 184 -5.13 4.99 -30.98
N PRO A 185 -5.45 6.31 -31.09
CA PRO A 185 -5.47 6.98 -32.40
C PRO A 185 -4.11 6.93 -33.06
N ARG A 186 -4.09 6.71 -34.38
CA ARG A 186 -2.83 6.63 -35.15
C ARG A 186 -1.98 7.90 -35.05
N GLU A 187 -2.63 9.06 -34.96
CA GLU A 187 -1.98 10.35 -34.83
C GLU A 187 -1.33 10.55 -33.45
N ALA A 188 -1.97 10.07 -32.39
CA ALA A 188 -1.43 10.10 -31.02
C ALA A 188 -0.20 9.21 -30.88
N LYS A 189 -0.09 8.13 -31.67
CA LYS A 189 1.05 7.22 -31.66
C LYS A 189 2.34 7.90 -32.15
N ALA A 190 2.23 8.92 -33.00
CA ALA A 190 3.37 9.66 -33.55
C ALA A 190 3.80 10.86 -32.73
N ALA A 191 2.90 11.40 -31.86
CA ALA A 191 3.09 12.67 -31.13
C ALA A 191 3.52 12.54 -29.69
N GLN A 192 3.58 11.32 -29.10
CA GLN A 192 3.83 11.17 -27.67
C GLN A 192 5.32 11.19 -27.35
N GLY A 193 5.68 12.07 -26.42
CA GLY A 193 7.03 12.21 -25.87
C GLY A 193 7.54 10.89 -25.30
N GLY A 194 8.77 10.52 -25.67
CA GLY A 194 9.41 9.27 -25.26
C GLY A 194 9.57 9.12 -23.74
N PHE A 195 10.12 7.99 -23.33
CA PHE A 195 10.44 7.68 -21.91
C PHE A 195 11.10 8.83 -21.14
N GLY A 196 11.83 9.71 -21.83
CA GLY A 196 12.50 10.88 -21.25
C GLY A 196 11.56 11.90 -20.64
N SER A 197 10.40 12.18 -21.22
CA SER A 197 9.43 13.14 -20.68
C SER A 197 8.75 12.64 -19.41
N VAL A 198 8.46 11.35 -19.33
CA VAL A 198 7.90 10.70 -18.12
C VAL A 198 8.96 10.65 -17.02
N ALA A 199 10.21 10.35 -17.37
CA ALA A 199 11.31 10.31 -16.40
C ALA A 199 11.59 11.71 -15.83
N SER A 200 11.65 12.76 -16.66
CA SER A 200 11.88 14.13 -16.19
C SER A 200 10.74 14.64 -15.31
N ALA A 201 9.47 14.36 -15.67
CA ALA A 201 8.31 14.69 -14.84
C ALA A 201 8.36 13.97 -13.49
N SER A 202 8.76 12.70 -13.48
CA SER A 202 8.89 11.90 -12.25
C SER A 202 10.02 12.43 -11.35
N LEU A 203 11.18 12.77 -11.92
CA LEU A 203 12.29 13.38 -11.17
C LEU A 203 11.88 14.72 -10.56
N GLY A 204 11.17 15.58 -11.32
CA GLY A 204 10.66 16.85 -10.81
C GLY A 204 9.67 16.68 -9.65
N LEU A 205 8.88 15.60 -9.62
CA LEU A 205 7.99 15.27 -8.52
C LEU A 205 8.76 14.79 -7.28
N LEU A 206 9.80 13.96 -7.46
CA LEU A 206 10.67 13.51 -6.36
C LEU A 206 11.43 14.65 -5.68
N CYS A 207 11.67 15.74 -6.39
CA CYS A 207 12.25 16.95 -5.80
C CYS A 207 11.21 17.88 -5.13
N THR A 208 9.92 17.52 -5.11
CA THR A 208 8.84 18.34 -4.53
C THR A 208 8.45 17.81 -3.15
N PRO A 209 8.78 18.50 -2.03
CA PRO A 209 8.56 18.00 -0.67
C PRO A 209 7.08 17.67 -0.40
N ALA A 210 6.14 18.49 -0.86
CA ALA A 210 4.71 18.24 -0.70
C ALA A 210 4.28 16.90 -1.33
N PHE A 211 4.81 16.58 -2.52
CA PHE A 211 4.54 15.29 -3.17
C PHE A 211 5.08 14.12 -2.34
N LEU A 212 6.32 14.25 -1.83
CA LEU A 212 6.94 13.19 -1.02
C LEU A 212 6.16 12.92 0.27
N VAL A 213 5.65 13.96 0.93
CA VAL A 213 4.81 13.80 2.13
C VAL A 213 3.54 13.03 1.80
N TYR A 214 2.78 13.40 0.77
CA TYR A 214 1.53 12.72 0.43
C TYR A 214 1.76 11.31 -0.11
N ALA A 215 2.76 11.12 -0.97
CA ALA A 215 3.15 9.81 -1.46
C ALA A 215 3.69 8.92 -0.32
N GLY A 216 4.41 9.50 0.64
CA GLY A 216 4.89 8.84 1.84
C GLY A 216 3.75 8.39 2.76
N CYS A 217 2.75 9.24 3.01
CA CYS A 217 1.54 8.85 3.76
C CYS A 217 0.79 7.70 3.07
N PHE A 218 0.64 7.78 1.75
CA PHE A 218 0.02 6.74 0.95
C PHE A 218 0.77 5.40 1.05
N ALA A 219 2.09 5.45 0.96
CA ALA A 219 2.96 4.29 1.05
C ALA A 219 2.98 3.69 2.47
N ALA A 220 3.09 4.52 3.51
CA ALA A 220 3.10 4.07 4.90
C ALA A 220 1.80 3.38 5.29
N SER A 221 0.64 3.95 4.92
CA SER A 221 -0.67 3.31 5.13
C SER A 221 -0.74 1.93 4.46
N SER A 222 -0.21 1.81 3.25
CA SER A 222 -0.17 0.52 2.54
C SER A 222 0.81 -0.45 3.17
N ALA A 223 1.98 0.02 3.62
CA ALA A 223 2.98 -0.84 4.27
C ALA A 223 2.40 -1.53 5.51
N VAL A 224 1.66 -0.80 6.37
CA VAL A 224 0.98 -1.37 7.55
C VAL A 224 -0.03 -2.44 7.15
N PHE A 225 -0.83 -2.19 6.11
CA PHE A 225 -1.83 -3.14 5.61
C PHE A 225 -1.18 -4.41 5.05
N PHE A 226 -0.12 -4.27 4.25
CA PHE A 226 0.59 -5.42 3.68
C PHE A 226 1.44 -6.17 4.70
N ALA A 227 1.93 -5.51 5.75
CA ALA A 227 2.54 -6.19 6.89
C ALA A 227 1.54 -7.12 7.58
N PHE A 228 0.30 -6.65 7.81
CA PHE A 228 -0.77 -7.50 8.33
C PHE A 228 -1.09 -8.68 7.40
N ILE A 229 -1.27 -8.43 6.11
CA ILE A 229 -1.54 -9.50 5.12
C ILE A 229 -0.42 -10.55 5.12
N GLY A 230 0.83 -10.13 5.27
CA GLY A 230 1.97 -11.03 5.28
C GLY A 230 2.05 -11.91 6.53
N GLY A 231 1.73 -11.39 7.71
CA GLY A 231 1.86 -12.09 8.98
C GLY A 231 0.61 -12.82 9.44
N ALA A 232 -0.58 -12.24 9.23
CA ALA A 232 -1.82 -12.75 9.79
C ALA A 232 -2.18 -14.21 9.43
N PRO A 233 -1.94 -14.71 8.20
CA PRO A 233 -2.19 -16.12 7.87
C PRO A 233 -1.38 -17.09 8.72
N PHE A 234 -0.11 -16.76 9.01
CA PHE A 234 0.74 -17.59 9.87
C PHE A 234 0.23 -17.60 11.32
N VAL A 235 -0.20 -16.45 11.83
CA VAL A 235 -0.79 -16.35 13.18
C VAL A 235 -2.05 -17.21 13.27
N VAL A 236 -2.95 -17.15 12.29
CA VAL A 236 -4.22 -17.87 12.31
C VAL A 236 -4.01 -19.36 12.09
N VAL A 237 -3.27 -19.76 11.05
CA VAL A 237 -3.15 -21.15 10.65
C VAL A 237 -2.11 -21.89 11.50
N THR A 238 -0.91 -21.33 11.64
CA THR A 238 0.19 -21.99 12.37
C THR A 238 0.13 -21.69 13.87
N GLY A 239 -0.19 -20.44 14.25
CA GLY A 239 -0.19 -20.00 15.65
C GLY A 239 -1.44 -20.45 16.43
N LEU A 240 -2.63 -20.31 15.84
CA LEU A 240 -3.90 -20.68 16.48
C LEU A 240 -4.42 -22.05 16.05
N GLY A 241 -3.79 -22.72 15.07
CA GLY A 241 -4.23 -24.04 14.57
C GLY A 241 -5.58 -24.01 13.87
N LEU A 242 -6.01 -22.84 13.36
CA LEU A 242 -7.31 -22.69 12.73
C LEU A 242 -7.20 -22.89 11.21
N PRO A 243 -8.29 -23.30 10.55
CA PRO A 243 -8.28 -23.48 9.10
C PRO A 243 -8.08 -22.15 8.35
N PRO A 244 -7.51 -22.17 7.13
CA PRO A 244 -7.34 -20.99 6.28
C PRO A 244 -8.63 -20.19 6.05
N THR A 245 -9.80 -20.84 6.07
CA THR A 245 -11.11 -20.20 5.98
C THR A 245 -11.38 -19.23 7.13
N ALA A 246 -10.87 -19.47 8.34
CA ALA A 246 -10.99 -18.54 9.47
C ALA A 246 -10.30 -17.20 9.18
N TYR A 247 -9.09 -17.24 8.59
CA TYR A 247 -8.40 -16.03 8.12
C TYR A 247 -9.22 -15.33 7.01
N ALA A 248 -9.74 -16.09 6.06
CA ALA A 248 -10.48 -15.54 4.92
C ALA A 248 -11.74 -14.79 5.36
N LEU A 249 -12.50 -15.34 6.32
CA LEU A 249 -13.68 -14.67 6.89
C LEU A 249 -13.30 -13.38 7.63
N GLY A 250 -12.24 -13.42 8.44
CA GLY A 250 -11.70 -12.21 9.08
C GLY A 250 -11.26 -11.16 8.08
N PHE A 251 -10.64 -11.58 6.97
CA PHE A 251 -10.22 -10.68 5.89
C PHE A 251 -11.41 -10.06 5.14
N MET A 252 -12.53 -10.77 5.00
CA MET A 252 -13.76 -10.18 4.44
C MET A 252 -14.27 -9.03 5.31
N LEU A 253 -14.30 -9.19 6.64
CA LEU A 253 -14.68 -8.13 7.57
C LEU A 253 -13.72 -6.94 7.51
N LEU A 254 -12.42 -7.21 7.43
CA LEU A 254 -11.38 -6.19 7.23
C LEU A 254 -11.59 -5.41 5.92
N SER A 255 -11.91 -6.12 4.83
CA SER A 255 -12.19 -5.50 3.53
C SER A 255 -13.47 -4.66 3.56
N ALA A 256 -14.50 -5.09 4.29
CA ALA A 256 -15.70 -4.30 4.51
C ALA A 256 -15.41 -3.01 5.30
N ALA A 257 -14.55 -3.08 6.33
CA ALA A 257 -14.11 -1.91 7.07
C ALA A 257 -13.33 -0.92 6.17
N TYR A 258 -12.45 -1.43 5.30
CA TYR A 258 -11.75 -0.61 4.30
C TYR A 258 -12.72 0.07 3.32
N ALA A 259 -13.70 -0.67 2.81
CA ALA A 259 -14.75 -0.14 1.93
C ALA A 259 -15.59 0.94 2.63
N THR A 260 -15.91 0.73 3.91
CA THR A 260 -16.59 1.73 4.75
C THR A 260 -15.76 3.01 4.88
N GLY A 261 -14.44 2.92 5.09
CA GLY A 261 -13.54 4.07 5.10
C GLY A 261 -13.54 4.85 3.78
N ASN A 262 -13.51 4.15 2.65
CA ASN A 262 -13.65 4.78 1.33
C ASN A 262 -15.02 5.46 1.15
N PHE A 263 -16.11 4.84 1.61
CA PHE A 263 -17.45 5.42 1.58
C PHE A 263 -17.55 6.68 2.44
N VAL A 264 -16.98 6.67 3.65
CA VAL A 264 -16.88 7.84 4.53
C VAL A 264 -16.15 8.97 3.81
N THR A 265 -15.03 8.67 3.16
CA THR A 265 -14.30 9.66 2.35
C THR A 265 -15.18 10.24 1.25
N ALA A 266 -15.88 9.39 0.47
CA ALA A 266 -16.73 9.85 -0.62
C ALA A 266 -17.84 10.80 -0.17
N ARG A 267 -18.39 10.57 1.03
CA ARG A 267 -19.46 11.40 1.60
C ARG A 267 -18.95 12.68 2.28
N LEU A 268 -17.81 12.61 2.97
CA LEU A 268 -17.33 13.70 3.82
C LEU A 268 -16.24 14.56 3.17
N ALA A 269 -15.61 14.13 2.06
CA ALA A 269 -14.51 14.88 1.45
C ALA A 269 -14.92 16.33 1.04
N ARG A 270 -16.14 16.50 0.55
CA ARG A 270 -16.66 17.83 0.19
C ARG A 270 -16.88 18.75 1.40
N ARG A 271 -17.19 18.17 2.58
CA ARG A 271 -17.50 18.94 3.79
C ARG A 271 -16.28 19.23 4.64
N LEU A 272 -15.42 18.24 4.84
CA LEU A 272 -14.28 18.31 5.75
C LEU A 272 -12.96 18.65 5.05
N GLY A 273 -12.89 18.46 3.73
CA GLY A 273 -11.68 18.63 2.94
C GLY A 273 -10.70 17.47 3.05
N THR A 274 -9.87 17.31 2.01
CA THR A 274 -8.94 16.20 1.82
C THR A 274 -7.91 16.08 2.95
N LEU A 275 -7.34 17.20 3.43
CA LEU A 275 -6.26 17.18 4.42
C LEU A 275 -6.74 16.76 5.81
N ARG A 276 -7.93 17.19 6.23
CA ARG A 276 -8.50 16.80 7.54
C ARG A 276 -8.83 15.31 7.55
N LEU A 277 -9.39 14.79 6.44
CA LEU A 277 -9.66 13.35 6.32
C LEU A 277 -8.38 12.53 6.25
N LEU A 278 -7.35 13.00 5.55
CA LEU A 278 -6.04 12.35 5.55
C LEU A 278 -5.47 12.26 6.97
N ALA A 279 -5.49 13.36 7.72
CA ALA A 279 -5.01 13.39 9.11
C ALA A 279 -5.85 12.47 10.03
N ALA A 280 -7.17 12.48 9.93
CA ALA A 280 -8.05 11.61 10.72
C ALA A 280 -7.83 10.13 10.40
N GLY A 281 -7.72 9.78 9.11
CA GLY A 281 -7.47 8.40 8.68
C GLY A 281 -6.11 7.88 9.12
N THR A 282 -5.05 8.69 9.00
CA THR A 282 -3.70 8.33 9.48
C THR A 282 -3.65 8.21 11.00
N ALA A 283 -4.30 9.11 11.74
CA ALA A 283 -4.40 9.03 13.21
C ALA A 283 -5.13 7.75 13.66
N LEU A 284 -6.26 7.41 13.02
CA LEU A 284 -6.99 6.17 13.30
C LEU A 284 -6.12 4.93 13.02
N THR A 285 -5.40 4.91 11.90
CA THR A 285 -4.48 3.81 11.57
C THR A 285 -3.39 3.66 12.61
N PHE A 286 -2.79 4.76 13.08
CA PHE A 286 -1.77 4.75 14.12
C PHE A 286 -2.31 4.26 15.46
N LEU A 287 -3.47 4.76 15.91
CA LEU A 287 -4.12 4.33 17.16
C LEU A 287 -4.49 2.83 17.10
N ALA A 288 -4.97 2.35 15.97
CA ALA A 288 -5.28 0.94 15.78
C ALA A 288 -4.03 0.06 15.79
N ALA A 289 -2.91 0.52 15.22
CA ALA A 289 -1.63 -0.18 15.30
C ALA A 289 -1.09 -0.22 16.75
N ALA A 290 -1.22 0.88 17.50
CA ALA A 290 -0.88 0.93 18.91
C ALA A 290 -1.77 -0.02 19.75
N LEU A 291 -3.07 -0.09 19.45
CA LEU A 291 -3.99 -1.05 20.07
C LEU A 291 -3.59 -2.50 19.74
N ALA A 292 -3.24 -2.79 18.48
CA ALA A 292 -2.75 -4.11 18.09
C ALA A 292 -1.53 -4.53 18.93
N LEU A 293 -0.55 -3.63 19.03
CA LEU A 293 0.65 -3.86 19.85
C LEU A 293 0.30 -4.08 21.31
N ALA A 294 -0.56 -3.25 21.89
CA ALA A 294 -1.01 -3.41 23.28
C ALA A 294 -1.71 -4.77 23.50
N LEU A 295 -2.60 -5.18 22.59
CA LEU A 295 -3.29 -6.47 22.70
C LEU A 295 -2.30 -7.64 22.58
N VAL A 296 -1.31 -7.57 21.73
CA VAL A 296 -0.27 -8.61 21.62
C VAL A 296 0.56 -8.71 22.90
N LEU A 297 0.84 -7.58 23.56
CA LEU A 297 1.65 -7.55 24.78
C LEU A 297 0.88 -8.03 26.03
N PHE A 298 -0.41 -7.69 26.14
CA PHE A 298 -1.16 -7.84 27.36
C PHE A 298 -2.26 -8.90 27.31
N ARG A 299 -2.57 -9.46 26.14
CA ARG A 299 -3.65 -10.44 25.98
C ARG A 299 -3.15 -11.71 25.31
N PRO A 300 -3.78 -12.87 25.58
CA PRO A 300 -3.49 -14.09 24.86
C PRO A 300 -3.85 -13.94 23.37
N PRO A 301 -3.13 -14.64 22.46
CA PRO A 301 -3.46 -14.63 21.04
C PRO A 301 -4.87 -15.17 20.79
N GLY A 302 -5.61 -14.49 19.91
CA GLY A 302 -6.98 -14.88 19.57
C GLY A 302 -7.48 -14.08 18.36
N LEU A 303 -8.47 -14.61 17.66
CA LEU A 303 -9.03 -13.94 16.46
C LEU A 303 -9.51 -12.50 16.72
N PRO A 304 -10.25 -12.20 17.83
CA PRO A 304 -10.67 -10.83 18.07
C PRO A 304 -9.47 -9.88 18.29
N ASN A 305 -8.44 -10.33 19.00
CA ASN A 305 -7.25 -9.51 19.29
C ASN A 305 -6.44 -9.21 18.03
N LEU A 306 -6.53 -10.07 17.01
CA LEU A 306 -5.90 -9.88 15.71
C LEU A 306 -6.75 -9.01 14.77
N PHE A 307 -8.05 -9.34 14.62
CA PHE A 307 -8.89 -8.74 13.58
C PHE A 307 -9.54 -7.42 14.00
N VAL A 308 -9.87 -7.18 15.28
CA VAL A 308 -10.48 -5.90 15.70
C VAL A 308 -9.56 -4.72 15.45
N PRO A 309 -8.30 -4.70 15.88
CA PRO A 309 -7.40 -3.59 15.52
C PRO A 309 -7.13 -3.54 14.01
N ALA A 310 -7.05 -4.68 13.32
CA ALA A 310 -6.87 -4.71 11.88
C ALA A 310 -8.04 -4.08 11.11
N MET A 311 -9.28 -4.28 11.57
CA MET A 311 -10.47 -3.62 10.99
C MET A 311 -10.44 -2.11 11.20
N LEU A 312 -10.02 -1.63 12.38
CA LEU A 312 -9.83 -0.20 12.64
C LEU A 312 -8.72 0.39 11.76
N MET A 313 -7.60 -0.34 11.58
CA MET A 313 -6.55 0.06 10.64
C MET A 313 -7.07 0.12 9.20
N ALA A 314 -7.86 -0.86 8.76
CA ALA A 314 -8.42 -0.90 7.43
C ALA A 314 -9.40 0.25 7.19
N LEU A 315 -10.24 0.58 8.17
CA LEU A 315 -11.12 1.75 8.14
C LEU A 315 -10.31 3.04 7.99
N GLY A 316 -9.29 3.23 8.82
CA GLY A 316 -8.38 4.38 8.74
C GLY A 316 -7.66 4.46 7.40
N ASN A 317 -7.18 3.34 6.87
CA ASN A 317 -6.55 3.25 5.56
C ASN A 317 -7.51 3.62 4.42
N GLY A 318 -8.77 3.18 4.47
CA GLY A 318 -9.78 3.56 3.48
C GLY A 318 -10.01 5.07 3.45
N VAL A 319 -9.98 5.72 4.62
CA VAL A 319 -10.05 7.19 4.71
C VAL A 319 -8.76 7.85 4.24
N ALA A 320 -7.59 7.38 4.68
CA ALA A 320 -6.31 8.03 4.41
C ALA A 320 -5.84 7.88 2.96
N GLN A 321 -5.90 6.68 2.38
CA GLN A 321 -5.30 6.38 1.08
C GLN A 321 -5.91 7.16 -0.07
N ALA A 322 -7.26 7.24 -0.14
CA ALA A 322 -7.94 8.00 -1.19
C ALA A 322 -7.56 9.49 -1.14
N ASN A 323 -7.49 10.04 0.07
CA ASN A 323 -7.15 11.45 0.28
C ASN A 323 -5.65 11.73 0.03
N ALA A 324 -4.75 10.82 0.42
CA ALA A 324 -3.33 10.93 0.15
C ALA A 324 -3.02 10.92 -1.35
N MET A 325 -3.66 10.00 -2.10
CA MET A 325 -3.52 9.94 -3.55
C MET A 325 -4.06 11.20 -4.23
N ALA A 326 -5.24 11.67 -3.83
CA ALA A 326 -5.82 12.91 -4.38
C ALA A 326 -4.91 14.11 -4.11
N ALA A 327 -4.36 14.24 -2.90
CA ALA A 327 -3.42 15.29 -2.55
C ALA A 327 -2.11 15.19 -3.36
N ALA A 328 -1.52 13.99 -3.50
CA ALA A 328 -0.29 13.79 -4.27
C ALA A 328 -0.45 14.18 -5.74
N VAL A 329 -1.58 13.83 -6.37
CA VAL A 329 -1.87 14.16 -7.77
C VAL A 329 -2.13 15.67 -7.94
N SER A 330 -2.69 16.34 -6.94
CA SER A 330 -3.00 17.77 -7.00
C SER A 330 -1.78 18.69 -6.88
N VAL A 331 -0.62 18.17 -6.45
CA VAL A 331 0.63 18.97 -6.30
C VAL A 331 1.10 19.53 -7.64
N ARG A 332 1.01 18.74 -8.73
CA ARG A 332 1.31 19.18 -10.10
C ARG A 332 0.25 18.66 -11.07
N PRO A 333 -0.83 19.40 -11.31
CA PRO A 333 -1.93 18.96 -12.19
C PRO A 333 -1.49 18.62 -13.61
N GLN A 334 -0.46 19.29 -14.13
CA GLN A 334 0.11 19.05 -15.47
C GLN A 334 0.81 17.68 -15.56
N ALA A 335 1.28 17.14 -14.43
CA ALA A 335 1.96 15.85 -14.32
C ALA A 335 1.13 14.81 -13.56
N ALA A 336 -0.21 14.94 -13.53
CA ALA A 336 -1.12 14.09 -12.76
C ALA A 336 -0.94 12.58 -13.05
N GLY A 337 -0.72 12.20 -14.30
CA GLY A 337 -0.42 10.81 -14.69
C GLY A 337 0.89 10.29 -14.11
N ALA A 338 1.96 11.08 -14.19
CA ALA A 338 3.26 10.74 -13.59
C ALA A 338 3.15 10.67 -12.07
N ALA A 339 2.45 11.62 -11.42
CA ALA A 339 2.23 11.63 -9.98
C ALA A 339 1.47 10.40 -9.49
N SER A 340 0.40 9.99 -10.17
CA SER A 340 -0.37 8.79 -9.86
C SER A 340 0.46 7.52 -10.03
N GLY A 341 1.17 7.38 -11.16
CA GLY A 341 2.04 6.22 -11.42
C GLY A 341 3.19 6.10 -10.42
N LEU A 342 3.86 7.23 -10.12
CA LEU A 342 4.97 7.25 -9.18
C LEU A 342 4.50 6.95 -7.75
N SER A 343 3.38 7.55 -7.30
CA SER A 343 2.79 7.25 -5.99
C SER A 343 2.43 5.78 -5.86
N GLY A 344 1.82 5.18 -6.90
CA GLY A 344 1.51 3.74 -6.91
C GLY A 344 2.76 2.85 -6.87
N ALA A 345 3.82 3.23 -7.58
CA ALA A 345 5.09 2.50 -7.52
C ALA A 345 5.75 2.59 -6.14
N ILE A 346 5.78 3.78 -5.51
CA ILE A 346 6.29 3.98 -4.15
C ILE A 346 5.46 3.15 -3.16
N GLN A 347 4.13 3.14 -3.28
CA GLN A 347 3.21 2.35 -2.47
C GLN A 347 3.54 0.85 -2.54
N MET A 348 3.64 0.31 -3.75
CA MET A 348 3.90 -1.13 -3.93
C MET A 348 5.31 -1.52 -3.48
N SER A 349 6.29 -0.64 -3.64
CA SER A 349 7.63 -0.86 -3.11
C SER A 349 7.64 -0.87 -1.58
N ALA A 350 6.94 0.07 -0.93
CA ALA A 350 6.80 0.08 0.52
C ALA A 350 6.06 -1.17 1.04
N ALA A 351 5.02 -1.61 0.34
CA ALA A 351 4.32 -2.86 0.64
C ALA A 351 5.24 -4.08 0.55
N ALA A 352 6.09 -4.15 -0.50
CA ALA A 352 7.07 -5.22 -0.67
C ALA A 352 8.11 -5.23 0.46
N VAL A 353 8.63 -4.06 0.83
CA VAL A 353 9.57 -3.94 1.97
C VAL A 353 8.90 -4.38 3.27
N ALA A 354 7.64 -3.97 3.52
CA ALA A 354 6.91 -4.36 4.71
C ALA A 354 6.73 -5.88 4.81
N THR A 355 6.39 -6.55 3.70
CA THR A 355 6.24 -8.01 3.69
C THR A 355 7.56 -8.75 3.93
N VAL A 356 8.68 -8.26 3.37
CA VAL A 356 10.03 -8.81 3.65
C VAL A 356 10.41 -8.63 5.11
N THR A 357 10.14 -7.45 5.67
CA THR A 357 10.45 -7.14 7.07
C THR A 357 9.69 -8.07 8.01
N VAL A 358 8.40 -8.30 7.77
CA VAL A 358 7.59 -9.27 8.55
C VAL A 358 8.18 -10.67 8.44
N ALA A 359 8.51 -11.12 7.21
CA ALA A 359 9.09 -12.42 6.99
C ALA A 359 10.45 -12.61 7.70
N ALA A 360 11.29 -11.57 7.68
CA ALA A 360 12.60 -11.59 8.34
C ALA A 360 12.48 -11.62 9.88
N LEU A 361 11.49 -10.92 10.43
CA LEU A 361 11.22 -10.94 11.87
C LEU A 361 10.69 -12.30 12.33
N GLU A 362 9.89 -12.99 11.52
CA GLU A 362 9.41 -14.35 11.81
C GLU A 362 10.52 -15.39 11.70
N THR A 363 11.45 -15.27 10.75
CA THR A 363 12.52 -16.25 10.53
C THR A 363 13.76 -16.02 11.36
N GLY A 364 14.04 -14.76 11.74
CA GLY A 364 15.30 -14.40 12.41
C GLY A 364 15.27 -14.50 13.93
N SER A 365 14.12 -14.38 14.58
CA SER A 365 14.04 -14.31 16.04
C SER A 365 13.14 -15.36 16.67
N GLY A 366 12.20 -15.94 15.96
CA GLY A 366 11.15 -16.78 16.58
C GLY A 366 10.36 -16.02 17.66
N VAL A 367 10.71 -14.75 17.91
CA VAL A 367 10.25 -13.95 19.04
C VAL A 367 8.86 -13.40 18.81
N ALA A 368 8.54 -12.93 17.60
CA ALA A 368 7.18 -12.48 17.31
C ALA A 368 6.22 -13.67 17.31
N THR A 369 6.60 -14.78 16.69
CA THR A 369 5.83 -16.03 16.67
C THR A 369 5.88 -16.73 18.04
N ALA A 370 7.02 -16.75 18.73
CA ALA A 370 7.13 -17.37 20.06
C ALA A 370 6.44 -16.56 21.16
N ALA A 371 6.39 -15.23 21.09
CA ALA A 371 5.58 -14.40 22.00
C ALA A 371 4.08 -14.62 21.76
N LEU A 372 3.66 -14.87 20.51
CA LEU A 372 2.29 -15.23 20.15
C LEU A 372 1.97 -16.70 20.47
N MET A 373 2.96 -17.60 20.33
CA MET A 373 2.78 -19.05 20.49
C MET A 373 3.04 -19.59 21.91
N SER A 374 3.67 -18.84 22.81
CA SER A 374 4.02 -19.34 24.15
C SER A 374 3.42 -18.50 25.27
N PRO A 375 2.15 -18.75 25.68
CA PRO A 375 1.54 -18.09 26.84
C PRO A 375 2.18 -18.52 28.17
N ARG A 376 3.14 -19.45 28.18
CA ARG A 376 3.60 -20.12 29.41
C ARG A 376 5.04 -19.83 29.89
N ARG A 377 5.80 -18.92 29.25
CA ARG A 377 7.16 -18.60 29.72
C ARG A 377 7.37 -17.11 29.98
N PRO A 378 7.42 -16.69 31.28
CA PRO A 378 7.70 -15.28 31.63
C PRO A 378 9.08 -14.78 31.18
N SER A 379 10.05 -15.68 30.91
CA SER A 379 11.40 -15.36 30.46
C SER A 379 11.45 -14.85 29.00
N ALA A 380 10.56 -15.33 28.15
CA ALA A 380 10.47 -14.88 26.76
C ALA A 380 9.89 -13.44 26.64
N ARG A 381 9.04 -13.03 27.56
CA ARG A 381 8.52 -11.64 27.63
C ARG A 381 9.62 -10.61 27.92
N ARG A 382 10.60 -10.94 28.79
CA ARG A 382 11.69 -9.97 29.11
C ARG A 382 12.65 -9.78 27.95
N SER A 383 12.99 -10.84 27.23
CA SER A 383 13.86 -10.75 26.06
C SER A 383 13.17 -10.03 24.88
N TRP A 384 11.84 -10.12 24.80
CA TRP A 384 11.06 -9.44 23.77
C TRP A 384 10.97 -7.93 24.02
N CYS A 385 10.69 -7.51 25.27
CA CYS A 385 10.69 -6.11 25.65
C CYS A 385 12.08 -5.47 25.41
N SER A 386 13.18 -6.15 25.76
CA SER A 386 14.53 -5.64 25.49
C SER A 386 14.86 -5.58 23.99
N GLY A 387 14.32 -6.51 23.17
CA GLY A 387 14.45 -6.51 21.73
C GLY A 387 13.67 -5.35 21.05
N VAL A 388 12.44 -5.11 21.51
CA VAL A 388 11.62 -3.99 21.01
C VAL A 388 12.21 -2.65 21.41
N ASP A 389 12.70 -2.50 22.65
CA ASP A 389 13.37 -1.28 23.11
C ASP A 389 14.65 -1.01 22.31
N SER A 390 15.42 -2.04 21.95
CA SER A 390 16.61 -1.88 21.12
C SER A 390 16.29 -1.51 19.67
N LEU A 391 15.18 -2.00 19.12
CA LEU A 391 14.71 -1.65 17.77
C LEU A 391 14.11 -0.24 17.75
N TRP A 392 13.37 0.13 18.79
CA TRP A 392 12.78 1.46 18.93
C TRP A 392 13.86 2.54 19.09
N THR A 393 14.88 2.31 19.93
CA THR A 393 16.03 3.22 20.07
C THR A 393 16.90 3.28 18.82
N LYS A 394 16.97 2.21 18.01
CA LYS A 394 17.61 2.27 16.69
C LYS A 394 16.79 3.05 15.68
N ALA A 395 15.49 2.84 15.63
CA ALA A 395 14.57 3.57 14.74
C ALA A 395 14.55 5.06 15.10
N GLU A 396 14.51 5.40 16.38
CA GLU A 396 14.54 6.79 16.86
C GLU A 396 15.87 7.50 16.50
N ARG A 397 17.01 6.83 16.65
CA ARG A 397 18.31 7.36 16.21
C ARG A 397 18.40 7.57 14.70
N LEU A 398 17.84 6.65 13.90
CA LEU A 398 17.78 6.79 12.45
C LEU A 398 16.84 7.95 12.04
N TRP A 399 15.73 8.15 12.76
CA TRP A 399 14.81 9.26 12.52
C TRP A 399 15.44 10.63 12.90
N VAL A 400 16.14 10.70 14.02
CA VAL A 400 16.86 11.92 14.46
C VAL A 400 18.00 12.26 13.51
N GLN A 401 18.71 11.27 12.96
CA GLN A 401 19.75 11.47 11.94
C GLN A 401 19.21 11.83 10.55
N ALA A 402 17.95 11.48 10.24
CA ALA A 402 17.31 11.80 8.97
C ALA A 402 16.63 13.17 8.93
N LEU A 403 16.50 13.85 10.08
CA LEU A 403 16.02 15.24 10.13
C LEU A 403 17.14 16.17 9.68
N PRO A 404 16.96 16.99 8.62
CA PRO A 404 17.93 18.00 8.26
C PRO A 404 18.10 18.98 9.41
N ALA A 405 19.35 19.20 9.82
CA ALA A 405 19.70 20.21 10.82
C ALA A 405 19.07 21.55 10.42
N ALA A 406 18.35 22.16 11.36
CA ALA A 406 17.84 23.51 11.16
C ALA A 406 19.00 24.46 10.82
N PRO A 407 18.86 25.39 9.85
CA PRO A 407 19.92 26.32 9.53
C PRO A 407 20.20 27.22 10.75
N GLU A 408 21.40 27.12 11.27
CA GLU A 408 21.89 28.04 12.27
C GLU A 408 21.84 29.49 11.74
N SER A 409 21.06 30.32 12.40
CA SER A 409 21.04 31.73 12.17
C SER A 409 22.39 32.30 12.65
N ARG A 410 23.27 32.66 11.71
CA ARG A 410 24.46 33.49 11.98
C ARG A 410 24.00 34.88 12.46
N SER A 411 24.07 35.11 13.74
CA SER A 411 24.24 36.46 14.28
C SER A 411 25.57 36.51 15.04
N GLY A 412 26.54 37.16 14.43
CA GLY A 412 27.81 37.46 15.07
C GLY A 412 27.64 38.50 16.15
N SER A 413 28.25 38.25 17.29
CA SER A 413 28.87 39.31 18.13
C SER A 413 29.87 38.64 19.09
N THR A 414 31.08 39.00 18.92
CA THR A 414 32.22 38.83 19.81
C THR A 414 31.92 39.32 21.23
N PHE A 415 32.19 38.52 22.24
CA PHE A 415 32.77 38.99 23.49
C PHE A 415 33.56 37.87 24.21
N SER A 416 34.67 38.30 24.78
CA SER A 416 35.80 37.73 25.42
C SER A 416 35.57 37.01 26.75
N GLU A 417 36.42 35.98 26.95
CA GLU A 417 37.00 35.42 28.19
C GLU A 417 36.41 35.73 29.57
N ALA A 418 36.16 34.68 30.36
CA ALA A 418 36.89 34.39 31.61
C ALA A 418 36.30 33.24 32.44
N SER A 419 37.19 32.28 32.77
CA SER A 419 37.28 31.51 34.05
C SER A 419 36.11 30.67 34.59
N ALA A 420 36.36 29.38 34.64
CA ALA A 420 35.77 28.42 35.61
C ALA A 420 36.29 28.71 37.05
N PRO A 421 35.70 28.29 38.17
CA PRO A 421 35.72 26.87 38.53
C PRO A 421 34.57 26.29 39.43
N ARG A 422 34.45 24.93 39.39
CA ARG A 422 34.22 23.95 40.48
C ARG A 422 33.05 24.03 41.48
N HIS A 423 32.39 22.86 41.53
CA HIS A 423 31.78 22.12 42.71
C HIS A 423 30.55 22.68 43.43
N ILE A 424 29.50 21.84 43.49
CA ILE A 424 28.91 21.17 44.67
C ILE A 424 27.44 20.86 44.42
N ALA A 425 27.07 19.60 44.55
CA ALA A 425 25.70 19.09 44.77
C ALA A 425 25.50 18.98 46.30
N PRO A 426 24.32 18.50 46.81
CA PRO A 426 22.91 18.81 46.60
C PRO A 426 22.21 19.21 47.93
N ARG A 427 20.95 19.68 47.92
CA ARG A 427 19.91 19.38 48.95
C ARG A 427 18.61 20.15 48.74
N SER A 428 17.56 19.37 48.62
CA SER A 428 16.27 19.35 49.31
C SER A 428 15.55 20.65 49.68
N SER A 429 14.23 20.53 49.41
CA SER A 429 13.09 21.01 50.21
C SER A 429 12.39 22.31 49.81
N ALA A 430 11.16 22.08 49.44
CA ALA A 430 9.95 22.74 49.98
C ALA A 430 9.63 24.21 49.68
N ASN A 431 8.51 24.33 49.03
CA ASN A 431 7.34 25.11 49.48
C ASN A 431 7.15 26.58 49.00
N THR A 432 5.96 26.75 48.51
CA THR A 432 5.02 27.87 48.60
C THR A 432 5.04 29.01 47.59
N LYS A 433 3.86 29.02 46.95
CA LYS A 433 2.95 30.18 46.76
C LYS A 433 3.25 31.29 45.76
N SER A 434 2.27 31.38 44.90
CA SER A 434 1.45 32.56 44.56
C SER A 434 1.93 33.50 43.45
N SER A 435 1.00 33.67 42.54
CA SER A 435 0.42 34.94 42.14
C SER A 435 0.97 35.63 40.89
N SER A 436 0.01 35.79 40.01
CA SER A 436 -0.29 36.97 39.20
C SER A 436 0.42 37.18 37.86
N ALA A 437 -0.47 37.17 36.92
CA ALA A 437 -0.70 38.23 35.92
C ALA A 437 0.31 38.38 34.77
N GLY A 438 -0.26 38.35 33.60
CA GLY A 438 0.01 39.40 32.65
C GLY A 438 0.31 38.89 31.23
N THR A 439 -0.72 38.89 30.40
CA THR A 439 -0.72 39.47 29.07
C THR A 439 0.62 39.54 28.31
N GLU A 440 0.60 38.92 27.19
CA GLU A 440 1.09 39.39 25.90
C GLU A 440 1.49 38.21 25.02
N SER A 441 0.77 37.98 23.98
CA SER A 441 1.21 37.79 22.63
C SER A 441 0.05 37.48 21.66
N GLN A 442 -0.73 38.52 21.42
CA GLN A 442 -1.44 38.63 20.13
C GLN A 442 -0.53 39.47 19.22
N ALA A 443 0.22 38.82 18.37
CA ALA A 443 0.77 39.44 17.16
C ALA A 443 1.45 38.34 16.33
N PHE A 444 0.73 37.75 15.41
CA PHE A 444 1.26 37.27 14.12
C PHE A 444 0.11 36.65 13.29
N CYS A 445 -0.73 37.51 12.73
CA CYS A 445 -1.53 37.12 11.57
C CYS A 445 -2.14 38.37 10.91
N ARG A 446 -1.34 39.16 10.23
CA ARG A 446 -1.77 40.10 9.20
C ARG A 446 -0.66 40.29 8.20
N ILE A 447 -0.84 39.72 7.03
CA ILE A 447 -0.30 39.96 5.69
C ILE A 447 -0.89 38.81 4.85
N SER A 448 -1.64 38.91 3.81
CA SER A 448 -2.13 39.98 2.93
C SER A 448 -3.34 39.42 2.18
N ALA A 449 -4.44 40.13 2.27
CA ALA A 449 -5.53 39.97 1.32
C ALA A 449 -5.38 41.12 0.34
N SER A 450 -4.99 40.83 -0.90
CA SER A 450 -5.27 41.73 -2.02
C SER A 450 -5.20 40.98 -3.34
N SER A 451 -6.27 41.18 -4.10
CA SER A 451 -6.42 41.00 -5.56
C SER A 451 -6.66 39.57 -6.09
N TRP A 452 -7.94 39.21 -6.17
CA TRP A 452 -8.48 38.39 -7.25
C TRP A 452 -9.66 39.08 -7.90
N PRO A 453 -9.69 39.35 -9.20
CA PRO A 453 -10.85 39.83 -9.90
C PRO A 453 -11.81 38.67 -10.17
N GLY A 454 -13.11 38.88 -9.82
CA GLY A 454 -14.20 37.97 -10.09
C GLY A 454 -14.57 37.91 -11.56
N PRO A 455 -15.25 36.83 -12.03
CA PRO A 455 -15.75 36.72 -13.38
C PRO A 455 -17.00 37.58 -13.57
N GLN A 456 -17.03 38.32 -14.69
CA GLN A 456 -18.23 39.02 -15.16
C GLN A 456 -19.18 38.05 -15.90
N PRO A 457 -20.49 38.26 -15.87
CA PRO A 457 -21.46 37.42 -16.56
C PRO A 457 -21.71 37.91 -17.99
N ALA A 458 -21.72 36.95 -18.91
CA ALA A 458 -22.53 36.98 -20.14
C ALA A 458 -22.71 35.50 -20.60
#